data_971a2af987c2d0644e30db0cba0bb6a5
#
_entry.id   971a2af987c2d0644e30db0cba0bb6a5
#
_cell.length_a   1.000
_cell.length_b   1.000
_cell.length_c   1.000
_cell.angle_alpha   90.00
_cell.angle_beta   90.00
_cell.angle_gamma   90.00
#
_symmetry.space_group_name_H-M   'P 1'
#
loop_
_entity.id
_entity.type
_entity.pdbx_description
1 polymer ?
#
loop_
_entity_poly.entity_id
_entity_poly.type
_entity_poly.pdbx_seq_one_letter_code
_entity_poly.pdbx_strand_id
1 'polypeptide(L)'
;MYPAPVKYEAPKSLDQAIALLEKGKGEAKILAGGQSLVPMLKLRFASPEMLVDINNISELNFHKVEADGSIRIGALCRHEDLEKSALIKSSQPTLAAAAHLVADPIVRTRGTFVGSVCHADPQGDWAATMLALDGYIVAQGPNGRRNIAMKDFIAGPFQTTLNYNEIAIEAVIPAPKGTAFGGYLKLERRVGDFATASVAVGLDVQGGIITRAGVALGGVGGETIYVGDAPGILVGKALTPELIAQVAKAAAADAKPKSDHRGSAEYKQIGRAHV
;
A
#
# COMPACT_ATOMS: atom_id res chain seq x y z
N MET A 1 -0.49 20.01 -20.07
CA MET A 1 0.15 19.13 -21.06
C MET A 1 -0.82 17.99 -21.34
N TYR A 2 -0.94 17.54 -22.60
CA TYR A 2 -1.84 16.43 -22.96
C TYR A 2 -1.05 15.12 -23.02
N PRO A 3 -1.66 13.97 -22.63
CA PRO A 3 -1.09 12.65 -22.85
C PRO A 3 -0.76 12.39 -24.33
N ALA A 4 0.11 11.44 -24.61
CA ALA A 4 0.22 10.85 -25.94
C ALA A 4 -1.11 10.17 -26.33
N PRO A 5 -1.42 10.02 -27.64
CA PRO A 5 -2.56 9.22 -28.07
C PRO A 5 -2.48 7.81 -27.46
N VAL A 6 -3.60 7.34 -26.94
CA VAL A 6 -3.68 6.04 -26.28
C VAL A 6 -5.03 5.40 -26.62
N LYS A 7 -5.05 4.10 -26.88
CA LYS A 7 -6.26 3.34 -27.06
C LYS A 7 -6.94 3.16 -25.70
N TYR A 8 -8.24 3.36 -25.62
CA TYR A 8 -9.02 3.19 -24.38
C TYR A 8 -10.01 2.04 -24.55
N GLU A 9 -9.97 1.10 -23.61
CA GLU A 9 -10.87 -0.04 -23.54
C GLU A 9 -11.45 -0.11 -22.10
N ALA A 10 -12.75 -0.37 -22.02
CA ALA A 10 -13.47 -0.44 -20.74
C ALA A 10 -14.25 -1.77 -20.62
N PRO A 11 -13.58 -2.88 -20.32
CA PRO A 11 -14.19 -4.19 -20.19
C PRO A 11 -15.19 -4.23 -19.03
N LYS A 12 -16.14 -5.16 -19.12
CA LYS A 12 -17.18 -5.37 -18.11
C LYS A 12 -16.96 -6.62 -17.26
N SER A 13 -15.91 -7.39 -17.56
CA SER A 13 -15.51 -8.56 -16.76
C SER A 13 -14.00 -8.65 -16.64
N LEU A 14 -13.57 -9.37 -15.62
CA LEU A 14 -12.14 -9.59 -15.35
C LEU A 14 -11.48 -10.37 -16.49
N ASP A 15 -12.15 -11.38 -17.04
CA ASP A 15 -11.62 -12.17 -18.15
C ASP A 15 -11.39 -11.32 -19.41
N GLN A 16 -12.32 -10.38 -19.71
CA GLN A 16 -12.14 -9.43 -20.81
C GLN A 16 -10.93 -8.50 -20.54
N ALA A 17 -10.74 -8.05 -19.31
CA ALA A 17 -9.62 -7.20 -18.94
C ALA A 17 -8.28 -7.95 -19.10
N ILE A 18 -8.20 -9.19 -18.65
CA ILE A 18 -7.03 -10.06 -18.80
C ILE A 18 -6.72 -10.30 -20.28
N ALA A 19 -7.72 -10.63 -21.10
CA ALA A 19 -7.54 -10.83 -22.54
C ALA A 19 -7.00 -9.58 -23.25
N LEU A 20 -7.41 -8.37 -22.80
CA LEU A 20 -6.88 -7.12 -23.32
C LEU A 20 -5.41 -6.90 -22.91
N LEU A 21 -5.03 -7.25 -21.68
CA LEU A 21 -3.63 -7.21 -21.25
C LEU A 21 -2.76 -8.18 -22.05
N GLU A 22 -3.22 -9.42 -22.29
CA GLU A 22 -2.51 -10.39 -23.13
C GLU A 22 -2.33 -9.87 -24.56
N LYS A 23 -3.38 -9.29 -25.14
CA LYS A 23 -3.32 -8.66 -26.47
C LYS A 23 -2.32 -7.51 -26.51
N GLY A 24 -2.21 -6.74 -25.44
CA GLY A 24 -1.30 -5.61 -25.31
C GLY A 24 0.16 -5.99 -25.09
N LYS A 25 0.48 -7.28 -24.79
CA LYS A 25 1.85 -7.81 -24.66
C LYS A 25 2.80 -6.93 -23.83
N GLY A 26 2.30 -6.32 -22.75
CA GLY A 26 3.05 -5.43 -21.86
C GLY A 26 2.87 -3.93 -22.17
N GLU A 27 2.35 -3.55 -23.35
CA GLU A 27 2.08 -2.16 -23.71
C GLU A 27 0.68 -1.67 -23.25
N ALA A 28 -0.07 -2.50 -22.54
CA ALA A 28 -1.32 -2.14 -21.89
C ALA A 28 -1.12 -1.83 -20.43
N LYS A 29 -1.86 -0.85 -19.89
CA LYS A 29 -1.86 -0.51 -18.45
C LYS A 29 -3.28 -0.48 -17.91
N ILE A 30 -3.44 -1.03 -16.71
CA ILE A 30 -4.70 -0.97 -15.96
C ILE A 30 -4.96 0.44 -15.48
N LEU A 31 -6.18 0.91 -15.68
CA LEU A 31 -6.70 2.15 -15.14
C LEU A 31 -7.79 1.82 -14.09
N ALA A 32 -7.50 2.11 -12.82
CA ALA A 32 -8.46 2.08 -11.72
C ALA A 32 -8.83 3.51 -11.29
N GLY A 33 -8.26 4.02 -10.20
CA GLY A 33 -8.48 5.38 -9.71
C GLY A 33 -7.87 6.48 -10.57
N GLY A 34 -6.80 6.20 -11.30
CA GLY A 34 -6.11 7.11 -12.21
C GLY A 34 -5.27 8.20 -11.53
N GLN A 35 -5.17 8.22 -10.19
CA GLN A 35 -4.56 9.34 -9.47
C GLN A 35 -3.02 9.35 -9.50
N SER A 36 -2.40 8.25 -9.87
CA SER A 36 -0.97 8.18 -10.21
C SER A 36 -0.77 8.09 -11.73
N LEU A 37 -1.50 7.18 -12.40
CA LEU A 37 -1.30 6.92 -13.83
C LEU A 37 -1.63 8.15 -14.70
N VAL A 38 -2.74 8.84 -14.47
CA VAL A 38 -3.13 10.00 -15.31
C VAL A 38 -2.12 11.15 -15.21
N PRO A 39 -1.61 11.56 -14.04
CA PRO A 39 -0.48 12.48 -13.95
C PRO A 39 0.75 12.03 -14.73
N MET A 40 1.14 10.75 -14.67
CA MET A 40 2.27 10.20 -15.43
C MET A 40 2.04 10.27 -16.93
N LEU A 41 0.81 9.98 -17.40
CA LEU A 41 0.44 10.16 -18.83
C LEU A 41 0.54 11.61 -19.27
N LYS A 42 0.03 12.55 -18.45
CA LYS A 42 0.08 13.99 -18.75
C LYS A 42 1.52 14.52 -18.83
N LEU A 43 2.40 14.02 -17.97
CA LEU A 43 3.83 14.37 -17.96
C LEU A 43 4.65 13.55 -18.96
N ARG A 44 4.03 12.58 -19.63
CA ARG A 44 4.66 11.64 -20.57
C ARG A 44 5.78 10.79 -19.97
N PHE A 45 5.70 10.53 -18.67
CA PHE A 45 6.53 9.53 -17.98
C PHE A 45 6.04 8.11 -18.22
N ALA A 46 4.77 7.96 -18.60
CA ALA A 46 4.19 6.72 -19.11
C ALA A 46 3.51 7.00 -20.44
N SER A 47 3.68 6.09 -21.40
CA SER A 47 3.08 6.20 -22.73
C SER A 47 2.67 4.80 -23.24
N PRO A 48 1.73 4.12 -22.54
CA PRO A 48 1.23 2.84 -22.97
C PRO A 48 0.46 2.98 -24.29
N GLU A 49 0.41 1.92 -25.08
CA GLU A 49 -0.42 1.90 -26.29
C GLU A 49 -1.92 1.77 -25.95
N MET A 50 -2.25 1.14 -24.80
CA MET A 50 -3.62 0.89 -24.38
C MET A 50 -3.83 1.12 -22.90
N LEU A 51 -4.96 1.74 -22.55
CA LEU A 51 -5.52 1.77 -21.19
C LEU A 51 -6.67 0.77 -21.10
N VAL A 52 -6.62 -0.09 -20.09
CA VAL A 52 -7.69 -1.03 -19.76
C VAL A 52 -8.35 -0.52 -18.47
N ASP A 53 -9.49 0.14 -18.63
CA ASP A 53 -10.25 0.72 -17.52
C ASP A 53 -11.13 -0.33 -16.87
N ILE A 54 -10.81 -0.68 -15.62
CA ILE A 54 -11.53 -1.70 -14.85
C ILE A 54 -12.70 -1.15 -14.03
N ASN A 55 -13.01 0.16 -14.11
CA ASN A 55 -14.07 0.78 -13.30
C ASN A 55 -15.48 0.22 -13.57
N ASN A 56 -15.70 -0.46 -14.69
CA ASN A 56 -16.97 -1.11 -15.01
C ASN A 56 -17.11 -2.54 -14.44
N ILE A 57 -16.06 -3.06 -13.77
CA ILE A 57 -16.05 -4.40 -13.15
C ILE A 57 -16.45 -4.23 -11.68
N SER A 58 -17.76 -4.10 -11.43
CA SER A 58 -18.32 -3.75 -10.12
C SER A 58 -17.95 -4.70 -8.99
N GLU A 59 -17.71 -5.97 -9.31
CA GLU A 59 -17.28 -7.01 -8.36
C GLU A 59 -15.91 -6.71 -7.72
N LEU A 60 -15.11 -5.81 -8.27
CA LEU A 60 -13.84 -5.36 -7.70
C LEU A 60 -14.00 -4.20 -6.70
N ASN A 61 -15.21 -3.66 -6.52
CA ASN A 61 -15.47 -2.54 -5.62
C ASN A 61 -16.08 -3.03 -4.31
N PHE A 62 -15.24 -3.41 -3.36
CA PHE A 62 -15.67 -3.83 -2.03
C PHE A 62 -14.56 -3.64 -0.99
N HIS A 63 -14.96 -3.59 0.29
CA HIS A 63 -14.11 -3.89 1.44
C HIS A 63 -14.97 -4.62 2.47
N LYS A 64 -14.40 -5.63 3.11
CA LYS A 64 -15.12 -6.48 4.08
C LYS A 64 -14.18 -7.12 5.07
N VAL A 65 -14.71 -7.47 6.23
CA VAL A 65 -14.07 -8.36 7.20
C VAL A 65 -14.74 -9.73 7.07
N GLU A 66 -13.94 -10.74 6.87
CA GLU A 66 -14.39 -12.12 6.77
C GLU A 66 -14.68 -12.71 8.18
N ALA A 67 -15.33 -13.87 8.21
CA ALA A 67 -15.68 -14.53 9.46
C ALA A 67 -14.46 -14.92 10.33
N ASP A 68 -13.30 -15.12 9.72
CA ASP A 68 -12.04 -15.38 10.41
C ASP A 68 -11.36 -14.10 10.96
N GLY A 69 -11.90 -12.92 10.64
CA GLY A 69 -11.33 -11.62 11.00
C GLY A 69 -10.35 -11.04 9.97
N SER A 70 -10.05 -11.73 8.87
CA SER A 70 -9.25 -11.18 7.78
C SER A 70 -10.00 -10.06 7.06
N ILE A 71 -9.27 -9.07 6.54
CA ILE A 71 -9.82 -7.94 5.81
C ILE A 71 -9.49 -8.09 4.34
N ARG A 72 -10.50 -8.02 3.48
CA ARG A 72 -10.35 -8.06 2.02
C ARG A 72 -10.78 -6.75 1.40
N ILE A 73 -9.94 -6.18 0.54
CA ILE A 73 -10.10 -4.87 -0.08
C ILE A 73 -9.95 -5.04 -1.59
N GLY A 74 -11.03 -4.84 -2.34
CA GLY A 74 -11.06 -4.99 -3.79
C GLY A 74 -10.28 -3.89 -4.53
N ALA A 75 -9.89 -4.18 -5.77
CA ALA A 75 -9.07 -3.30 -6.61
C ALA A 75 -9.69 -1.91 -6.85
N LEU A 76 -11.00 -1.78 -6.78
CA LEU A 76 -11.72 -0.52 -7.00
C LEU A 76 -12.14 0.18 -5.70
N CYS A 77 -11.86 -0.39 -4.51
CA CYS A 77 -12.13 0.25 -3.24
C CYS A 77 -11.37 1.58 -3.14
N ARG A 78 -12.09 2.67 -2.96
CA ARG A 78 -11.50 4.02 -2.89
C ARG A 78 -10.85 4.26 -1.53
N HIS A 79 -9.88 5.18 -1.49
CA HIS A 79 -9.30 5.60 -0.22
C HIS A 79 -10.37 6.17 0.71
N GLU A 80 -11.32 6.92 0.16
CA GLU A 80 -12.44 7.50 0.90
C GLU A 80 -13.34 6.44 1.55
N ASP A 81 -13.57 5.30 0.86
CA ASP A 81 -14.37 4.21 1.41
C ASP A 81 -13.73 3.65 2.69
N LEU A 82 -12.41 3.48 2.71
CA LEU A 82 -11.68 3.01 3.88
C LEU A 82 -11.63 4.06 4.99
N GLU A 83 -11.41 5.33 4.65
CA GLU A 83 -11.41 6.45 5.59
C GLU A 83 -12.73 6.57 6.36
N LYS A 84 -13.86 6.40 5.66
CA LYS A 84 -15.21 6.52 6.23
C LYS A 84 -15.70 5.23 6.89
N SER A 85 -15.05 4.09 6.64
CA SER A 85 -15.51 2.79 7.10
C SER A 85 -15.45 2.63 8.61
N ALA A 86 -16.61 2.50 9.26
CA ALA A 86 -16.68 2.13 10.67
C ALA A 86 -16.12 0.72 10.91
N LEU A 87 -16.29 -0.18 9.94
CA LEU A 87 -15.77 -1.54 9.99
C LEU A 87 -14.24 -1.55 10.09
N ILE A 88 -13.56 -0.79 9.24
CA ILE A 88 -12.10 -0.68 9.28
C ILE A 88 -11.61 -0.04 10.58
N LYS A 89 -12.28 1.01 11.04
CA LYS A 89 -11.94 1.69 12.30
C LYS A 89 -12.01 0.78 13.51
N SER A 90 -12.95 -0.16 13.53
CA SER A 90 -13.11 -1.11 14.65
C SER A 90 -12.21 -2.34 14.53
N SER A 91 -11.79 -2.73 13.31
CA SER A 91 -11.11 -4.01 13.07
C SER A 91 -9.59 -3.88 12.95
N GLN A 92 -9.08 -2.76 12.40
CA GLN A 92 -7.65 -2.63 12.13
C GLN A 92 -7.17 -1.19 12.33
N PRO A 93 -6.65 -0.88 13.53
CA PRO A 93 -6.22 0.47 13.91
C PRO A 93 -5.16 1.07 12.97
N THR A 94 -4.19 0.26 12.53
CA THR A 94 -3.11 0.72 11.63
C THR A 94 -3.67 1.17 10.26
N LEU A 95 -4.60 0.39 9.70
CA LEU A 95 -5.25 0.71 8.44
C LEU A 95 -6.10 1.98 8.57
N ALA A 96 -6.86 2.09 9.66
CA ALA A 96 -7.68 3.26 9.97
C ALA A 96 -6.83 4.53 10.15
N ALA A 97 -5.69 4.41 10.83
CA ALA A 97 -4.77 5.52 11.05
C ALA A 97 -4.12 6.02 9.75
N ALA A 98 -3.83 5.11 8.80
CA ALA A 98 -3.28 5.49 7.51
C ALA A 98 -4.33 6.16 6.59
N ALA A 99 -5.57 5.68 6.60
CA ALA A 99 -6.58 6.03 5.61
C ALA A 99 -6.84 7.54 5.44
N HIS A 100 -6.86 8.31 6.53
CA HIS A 100 -7.11 9.75 6.49
C HIS A 100 -5.88 10.59 6.11
N LEU A 101 -4.68 9.99 6.13
CA LEU A 101 -3.42 10.64 5.77
C LEU A 101 -3.03 10.44 4.29
N VAL A 102 -3.74 9.56 3.58
CA VAL A 102 -3.48 9.31 2.16
C VAL A 102 -3.99 10.48 1.33
N ALA A 103 -3.07 11.19 0.68
CA ALA A 103 -3.37 12.27 -0.26
C ALA A 103 -4.38 13.31 0.30
N ASP A 104 -5.04 14.05 -0.59
CA ASP A 104 -6.11 14.99 -0.25
C ASP A 104 -7.51 14.37 -0.45
N PRO A 105 -8.59 15.03 0.04
CA PRO A 105 -9.95 14.51 -0.11
C PRO A 105 -10.37 14.29 -1.58
N ILE A 106 -9.92 15.14 -2.51
CA ILE A 106 -10.27 15.03 -3.93
C ILE A 106 -9.63 13.75 -4.52
N VAL A 107 -8.36 13.52 -4.22
CA VAL A 107 -7.66 12.30 -4.63
C VAL A 107 -8.30 11.07 -4.01
N ARG A 108 -8.68 11.11 -2.72
CA ARG A 108 -9.30 9.97 -2.03
C ARG A 108 -10.62 9.52 -2.65
N THR A 109 -11.40 10.41 -3.25
CA THR A 109 -12.66 10.05 -3.94
C THR A 109 -12.45 9.19 -5.21
N ARG A 110 -11.25 9.19 -5.78
CA ARG A 110 -10.92 8.50 -7.03
C ARG A 110 -9.85 7.44 -6.85
N GLY A 111 -8.78 7.76 -6.14
CA GLY A 111 -7.66 6.84 -5.89
C GLY A 111 -8.13 5.57 -5.19
N THR A 112 -7.51 4.43 -5.52
CA THR A 112 -7.87 3.12 -4.97
C THR A 112 -6.72 2.56 -4.13
N PHE A 113 -7.07 1.79 -3.10
CA PHE A 113 -6.10 1.14 -2.21
C PHE A 113 -5.11 0.28 -3.00
N VAL A 114 -5.64 -0.70 -3.75
CA VAL A 114 -4.81 -1.64 -4.52
C VAL A 114 -4.03 -0.93 -5.61
N GLY A 115 -4.63 0.07 -6.28
CA GLY A 115 -3.93 0.87 -7.29
C GLY A 115 -2.73 1.62 -6.72
N SER A 116 -2.82 2.14 -5.49
CA SER A 116 -1.71 2.79 -4.80
C SER A 116 -0.61 1.78 -4.42
N VAL A 117 -0.97 0.58 -3.95
CA VAL A 117 0.02 -0.49 -3.68
C VAL A 117 0.73 -0.92 -4.97
N CYS A 118 -0.02 -1.08 -6.07
CA CYS A 118 0.54 -1.45 -7.39
C CYS A 118 1.42 -0.35 -7.99
N HIS A 119 1.21 0.91 -7.61
CA HIS A 119 2.08 2.00 -8.06
C HIS A 119 3.49 1.90 -7.47
N ALA A 120 3.62 1.25 -6.31
CA ALA A 120 4.89 0.95 -5.63
C ALA A 120 5.78 2.19 -5.44
N ASP A 121 5.16 3.36 -5.14
CA ASP A 121 5.90 4.56 -4.78
C ASP A 121 6.53 4.36 -3.39
N PRO A 122 7.87 4.54 -3.23
CA PRO A 122 8.55 4.43 -1.94
C PRO A 122 8.01 5.36 -0.85
N GLN A 123 7.31 6.43 -1.24
CA GLN A 123 6.68 7.41 -0.34
C GLN A 123 5.18 7.14 -0.14
N GLY A 124 4.67 6.04 -0.74
CA GLY A 124 3.28 5.65 -0.64
C GLY A 124 2.90 5.10 0.74
N ASP A 125 1.75 5.51 1.24
CA ASP A 125 1.30 5.17 2.61
C ASP A 125 0.89 3.69 2.74
N TRP A 126 0.22 3.14 1.72
CA TRP A 126 -0.37 1.80 1.78
C TRP A 126 0.63 0.67 1.70
N ALA A 127 1.76 0.86 1.02
CA ALA A 127 2.79 -0.17 0.95
C ALA A 127 3.40 -0.44 2.34
N ALA A 128 3.72 0.60 3.12
CA ALA A 128 4.20 0.47 4.48
C ALA A 128 3.13 -0.18 5.39
N THR A 129 1.87 0.24 5.26
CA THR A 129 0.75 -0.33 6.02
C THR A 129 0.59 -1.82 5.74
N MET A 130 0.61 -2.23 4.47
CA MET A 130 0.49 -3.63 4.08
C MET A 130 1.66 -4.48 4.58
N LEU A 131 2.89 -3.96 4.53
CA LEU A 131 4.07 -4.66 5.06
C LEU A 131 3.98 -4.85 6.58
N ALA A 132 3.60 -3.81 7.33
CA ALA A 132 3.46 -3.88 8.79
C ALA A 132 2.35 -4.85 9.24
N LEU A 133 1.39 -5.13 8.36
CA LEU A 133 0.25 -6.01 8.65
C LEU A 133 0.38 -7.41 8.04
N ASP A 134 1.56 -7.79 7.50
CA ASP A 134 1.78 -9.05 6.79
C ASP A 134 0.76 -9.31 5.66
N GLY A 135 0.32 -8.23 5.01
CA GLY A 135 -0.66 -8.30 3.95
C GLY A 135 -0.14 -8.99 2.69
N TYR A 136 -1.06 -9.37 1.82
CA TYR A 136 -0.73 -9.92 0.51
C TYR A 136 -1.69 -9.42 -0.57
N ILE A 137 -1.26 -9.50 -1.82
CA ILE A 137 -2.05 -9.18 -3.00
C ILE A 137 -2.53 -10.46 -3.65
N VAL A 138 -3.80 -10.51 -4.04
CA VAL A 138 -4.33 -11.55 -4.91
C VAL A 138 -4.26 -11.03 -6.33
N ALA A 139 -3.42 -11.66 -7.12
CA ALA A 139 -3.30 -11.42 -8.55
C ALA A 139 -4.08 -12.47 -9.34
N GLN A 140 -4.74 -12.06 -10.41
CA GLN A 140 -5.39 -12.94 -11.37
C GLN A 140 -4.87 -12.69 -12.76
N GLY A 141 -4.48 -13.76 -13.42
CA GLY A 141 -4.05 -13.80 -14.81
C GLY A 141 -4.72 -14.95 -15.56
N PRO A 142 -4.28 -15.23 -16.79
CA PRO A 142 -4.87 -16.30 -17.62
C PRO A 142 -4.72 -17.70 -17.00
N ASN A 143 -3.71 -17.90 -16.16
CA ASN A 143 -3.44 -19.17 -15.48
C ASN A 143 -4.14 -19.30 -14.11
N GLY A 144 -5.06 -18.39 -13.78
CA GLY A 144 -5.78 -18.38 -12.49
C GLY A 144 -5.25 -17.37 -11.50
N ARG A 145 -5.54 -17.59 -10.21
CA ARG A 145 -5.19 -16.70 -9.11
C ARG A 145 -3.92 -17.16 -8.40
N ARG A 146 -3.13 -16.18 -7.93
CA ARG A 146 -2.03 -16.42 -6.99
C ARG A 146 -1.99 -15.35 -5.91
N ASN A 147 -1.53 -15.74 -4.72
CA ASN A 147 -1.28 -14.80 -3.63
C ASN A 147 0.19 -14.41 -3.63
N ILE A 148 0.46 -13.12 -3.49
CA ILE A 148 1.81 -12.57 -3.45
C ILE A 148 1.96 -11.82 -2.13
N ALA A 149 2.77 -12.33 -1.22
CA ALA A 149 3.03 -11.65 0.04
C ALA A 149 3.57 -10.24 -0.21
N MET A 150 3.19 -9.26 0.60
CA MET A 150 3.59 -7.88 0.37
C MET A 150 5.11 -7.69 0.34
N LYS A 151 5.85 -8.46 1.13
CA LYS A 151 7.33 -8.48 1.15
C LYS A 151 7.96 -8.92 -0.19
N ASP A 152 7.21 -9.69 -0.99
CA ASP A 152 7.65 -10.21 -2.29
C ASP A 152 6.96 -9.49 -3.46
N PHE A 153 6.05 -8.55 -3.17
CA PHE A 153 5.23 -7.86 -4.17
C PHE A 153 5.95 -6.69 -4.83
N ILE A 154 6.71 -5.91 -4.04
CA ILE A 154 7.48 -4.76 -4.55
C ILE A 154 8.84 -5.26 -5.03
N ALA A 155 9.11 -5.10 -6.33
CA ALA A 155 10.37 -5.49 -6.95
C ALA A 155 11.40 -4.33 -7.01
N GLY A 156 10.97 -3.13 -6.67
CA GLY A 156 11.76 -1.90 -6.68
C GLY A 156 10.87 -0.66 -6.79
N PRO A 157 11.45 0.54 -6.85
CA PRO A 157 10.70 1.78 -7.01
C PRO A 157 9.81 1.74 -8.24
N PHE A 158 8.50 1.93 -8.06
CA PHE A 158 7.49 1.89 -9.12
C PHE A 158 7.42 0.57 -9.89
N GLN A 159 7.86 -0.54 -9.27
CA GLN A 159 7.87 -1.87 -9.87
C GLN A 159 7.28 -2.91 -8.92
N THR A 160 6.47 -3.80 -9.49
CA THR A 160 5.87 -4.95 -8.77
C THR A 160 6.25 -6.25 -9.45
N THR A 161 6.03 -7.37 -8.76
CA THR A 161 6.24 -8.73 -9.30
C THR A 161 5.04 -9.26 -10.08
N LEU A 162 4.06 -8.40 -10.43
CA LEU A 162 2.97 -8.77 -11.32
C LEU A 162 3.52 -9.03 -12.75
N ASN A 163 3.02 -10.08 -13.37
CA ASN A 163 3.23 -10.28 -14.80
C ASN A 163 2.42 -9.25 -15.59
N TYR A 164 2.83 -8.97 -16.83
CA TYR A 164 2.16 -7.98 -17.69
C TYR A 164 0.69 -8.29 -17.97
N ASN A 165 0.27 -9.54 -17.84
CA ASN A 165 -1.09 -10.04 -18.06
C ASN A 165 -1.81 -10.43 -16.75
N GLU A 166 -1.35 -9.95 -15.62
CA GLU A 166 -2.00 -10.11 -14.32
C GLU A 166 -2.62 -8.81 -13.83
N ILE A 167 -3.73 -8.93 -13.13
CA ILE A 167 -4.43 -7.85 -12.46
C ILE A 167 -4.41 -8.13 -10.97
N ALA A 168 -3.94 -7.21 -10.15
CA ALA A 168 -4.16 -7.23 -8.71
C ALA A 168 -5.65 -6.95 -8.45
N ILE A 169 -6.38 -7.98 -8.08
CA ILE A 169 -7.85 -7.92 -7.93
C ILE A 169 -8.28 -7.52 -6.52
N GLU A 170 -7.46 -7.82 -5.54
CA GLU A 170 -7.68 -7.43 -4.14
C GLU A 170 -6.39 -7.44 -3.32
N ALA A 171 -6.41 -6.74 -2.20
CA ALA A 171 -5.46 -6.83 -1.13
C ALA A 171 -6.11 -7.53 0.07
N VAL A 172 -5.35 -8.32 0.79
CA VAL A 172 -5.82 -9.04 1.97
C VAL A 172 -4.89 -8.77 3.15
N ILE A 173 -5.48 -8.44 4.29
CA ILE A 173 -4.81 -8.33 5.58
C ILE A 173 -5.23 -9.55 6.40
N PRO A 174 -4.30 -10.41 6.84
CA PRO A 174 -4.62 -11.58 7.64
C PRO A 174 -5.34 -11.24 8.94
N ALA A 175 -6.13 -12.18 9.43
CA ALA A 175 -6.80 -12.06 10.73
C ALA A 175 -5.77 -11.87 11.86
N PRO A 176 -6.03 -10.98 12.82
CA PRO A 176 -5.12 -10.78 13.95
C PRO A 176 -5.10 -12.01 14.87
N LYS A 177 -3.93 -12.31 15.42
CA LYS A 177 -3.74 -13.35 16.43
C LYS A 177 -3.98 -12.77 17.84
N GLY A 178 -5.20 -12.35 18.11
CA GLY A 178 -5.58 -11.64 19.33
C GLY A 178 -6.22 -10.29 19.01
N THR A 179 -6.05 -9.30 19.89
CA THR A 179 -6.53 -7.93 19.63
C THR A 179 -5.52 -7.18 18.78
N ALA A 180 -5.98 -6.59 17.69
CA ALA A 180 -5.15 -5.75 16.82
C ALA A 180 -4.89 -4.39 17.48
N PHE A 181 -3.63 -4.00 17.50
CA PHE A 181 -3.17 -2.67 17.89
C PHE A 181 -2.21 -2.12 16.82
N GLY A 182 -1.98 -0.83 16.84
CA GLY A 182 -1.00 -0.20 15.98
C GLY A 182 -1.41 1.20 15.55
N GLY A 183 -0.68 1.73 14.59
CA GLY A 183 -0.89 3.07 14.08
C GLY A 183 -0.06 3.34 12.84
N TYR A 184 -0.31 4.50 12.28
CA TYR A 184 0.44 5.05 11.16
C TYR A 184 0.74 6.52 11.45
N LEU A 185 1.99 6.90 11.31
CA LEU A 185 2.43 8.29 11.43
C LEU A 185 3.18 8.71 10.17
N LYS A 186 2.95 9.95 9.76
CA LYS A 186 3.55 10.54 8.58
C LYS A 186 4.03 11.95 8.85
N LEU A 187 5.30 12.21 8.57
CA LEU A 187 5.84 13.55 8.46
C LEU A 187 5.66 14.02 7.02
N GLU A 188 4.91 15.08 6.82
CA GLU A 188 4.65 15.68 5.52
C GLU A 188 4.83 17.20 5.57
N ARG A 189 5.08 17.86 4.44
CA ARG A 189 5.24 19.33 4.38
C ARG A 189 3.93 20.07 4.43
N ARG A 190 2.90 19.48 3.88
CA ARG A 190 1.51 19.97 3.84
C ARG A 190 0.59 18.76 3.91
N VAL A 191 -0.62 19.00 4.42
CA VAL A 191 -1.68 17.98 4.43
C VAL A 191 -1.91 17.46 3.01
N GLY A 192 -1.84 16.13 2.87
CA GLY A 192 -2.06 15.43 1.61
C GLY A 192 -0.81 15.29 0.71
N ASP A 193 0.38 15.75 1.14
CA ASP A 193 1.63 15.48 0.42
C ASP A 193 2.09 14.03 0.65
N PHE A 194 3.02 13.59 -0.17
CA PHE A 194 3.74 12.34 0.08
C PHE A 194 4.61 12.43 1.34
N ALA A 195 4.88 11.29 1.94
CA ALA A 195 5.66 11.22 3.15
C ALA A 195 7.12 11.72 2.93
N THR A 196 7.57 12.64 3.77
CA THR A 196 9.00 12.89 3.97
C THR A 196 9.63 11.73 4.72
N ALA A 197 8.91 11.22 5.73
CA ALA A 197 9.15 9.99 6.46
C ALA A 197 7.81 9.47 6.99
N SER A 198 7.61 8.16 6.99
CA SER A 198 6.43 7.56 7.61
C SER A 198 6.78 6.23 8.27
N VAL A 199 5.95 5.83 9.24
CA VAL A 199 6.03 4.53 9.89
C VAL A 199 4.63 3.94 10.05
N ALA A 200 4.51 2.67 9.70
CA ALA A 200 3.36 1.82 10.01
C ALA A 200 3.77 0.80 11.07
N VAL A 201 2.94 0.62 12.08
CA VAL A 201 3.13 -0.39 13.14
C VAL A 201 1.86 -1.22 13.25
N GLY A 202 1.98 -2.54 13.17
CA GLY A 202 0.91 -3.47 13.42
C GLY A 202 1.31 -4.49 14.49
N LEU A 203 0.50 -4.60 15.54
CA LEU A 203 0.71 -5.53 16.64
C LEU A 203 -0.55 -6.36 16.86
N ASP A 204 -0.37 -7.64 17.14
CA ASP A 204 -1.43 -8.47 17.69
C ASP A 204 -1.06 -8.79 19.14
N VAL A 205 -2.00 -8.65 20.06
CA VAL A 205 -1.77 -8.80 21.49
C VAL A 205 -2.80 -9.77 22.09
N GLN A 206 -2.33 -10.73 22.87
CA GLN A 206 -3.16 -11.66 23.61
C GLN A 206 -2.69 -11.73 25.07
N GLY A 207 -3.58 -11.49 26.01
CA GLY A 207 -3.24 -11.50 27.45
C GLY A 207 -2.15 -10.49 27.82
N GLY A 208 -2.04 -9.35 27.13
CA GLY A 208 -1.00 -8.34 27.34
C GLY A 208 0.35 -8.66 26.69
N ILE A 209 0.47 -9.81 26.01
CA ILE A 209 1.70 -10.24 25.34
C ILE A 209 1.54 -10.07 23.83
N ILE A 210 2.56 -9.53 23.19
CA ILE A 210 2.61 -9.35 21.72
C ILE A 210 2.81 -10.71 21.06
N THR A 211 1.87 -11.12 20.21
CA THR A 211 1.89 -12.40 19.46
C THR A 211 2.33 -12.24 18.02
N ARG A 212 2.18 -11.02 17.46
CA ARG A 212 2.68 -10.61 16.14
C ARG A 212 3.12 -9.15 16.21
N ALA A 213 4.19 -8.83 15.52
CA ALA A 213 4.65 -7.45 15.36
C ALA A 213 5.16 -7.23 13.93
N GLY A 214 4.77 -6.14 13.32
CA GLY A 214 5.32 -5.66 12.06
C GLY A 214 5.53 -4.16 12.14
N VAL A 215 6.68 -3.72 11.63
CA VAL A 215 7.05 -2.30 11.52
C VAL A 215 7.58 -2.07 10.12
N ALA A 216 7.08 -1.03 9.46
CA ALA A 216 7.54 -0.68 8.12
C ALA A 216 7.66 0.84 7.97
N LEU A 217 8.63 1.26 7.15
CA LEU A 217 8.99 2.65 6.92
C LEU A 217 8.72 3.04 5.48
N GLY A 218 8.22 4.26 5.27
CA GLY A 218 8.06 4.88 3.96
C GLY A 218 8.83 6.20 3.86
N GLY A 219 9.23 6.57 2.64
CA GLY A 219 9.90 7.84 2.34
C GLY A 219 11.37 7.95 2.76
N VAL A 220 11.91 6.95 3.44
CA VAL A 220 13.27 6.93 3.99
C VAL A 220 14.20 5.90 3.35
N GLY A 221 13.89 5.48 2.14
CA GLY A 221 14.67 4.54 1.35
C GLY A 221 14.36 4.65 -0.13
N GLY A 222 15.04 3.84 -0.95
CA GLY A 222 14.71 3.67 -2.38
C GLY A 222 13.41 2.88 -2.59
N GLU A 223 12.94 2.18 -1.56
CA GLU A 223 11.71 1.40 -1.51
C GLU A 223 11.13 1.47 -0.10
N THR A 224 9.90 0.94 0.07
CA THR A 224 9.31 0.76 1.39
C THR A 224 10.09 -0.31 2.17
N ILE A 225 10.47 -0.01 3.41
CA ILE A 225 11.38 -0.82 4.22
C ILE A 225 10.59 -1.57 5.30
N TYR A 226 10.73 -2.88 5.37
CA TYR A 226 10.29 -3.68 6.52
C TYR A 226 11.43 -3.76 7.55
N VAL A 227 11.13 -3.45 8.81
CA VAL A 227 12.10 -3.53 9.91
C VAL A 227 12.21 -4.98 10.38
N GLY A 228 13.20 -5.71 9.84
CA GLY A 228 13.32 -7.15 10.01
C GLY A 228 13.52 -7.60 11.46
N ASP A 229 14.16 -6.78 12.28
CA ASP A 229 14.43 -7.09 13.70
C ASP A 229 13.23 -6.87 14.62
N ALA A 230 12.22 -6.10 14.20
CA ALA A 230 11.10 -5.71 15.04
C ALA A 230 10.33 -6.92 15.64
N PRO A 231 10.00 -7.98 14.89
CA PRO A 231 9.36 -9.16 15.47
C PRO A 231 10.21 -9.84 16.56
N GLY A 232 11.52 -9.99 16.33
CA GLY A 232 12.44 -10.59 17.30
C GLY A 232 12.59 -9.79 18.60
N ILE A 233 12.46 -8.46 18.50
CA ILE A 233 12.51 -7.57 19.67
C ILE A 233 11.21 -7.65 20.48
N LEU A 234 10.04 -7.72 19.83
CA LEU A 234 8.73 -7.47 20.42
C LEU A 234 7.94 -8.74 20.76
N VAL A 235 7.96 -9.76 19.90
CA VAL A 235 7.09 -10.94 20.06
C VAL A 235 7.45 -11.73 21.34
N GLY A 236 6.42 -12.20 22.04
CA GLY A 236 6.54 -12.93 23.31
C GLY A 236 6.73 -12.03 24.53
N LYS A 237 6.64 -10.70 24.38
CA LYS A 237 6.85 -9.74 25.48
C LYS A 237 5.65 -8.80 25.63
N ALA A 238 5.49 -8.23 26.83
CA ALA A 238 4.63 -7.07 27.04
C ALA A 238 5.34 -5.81 26.51
N LEU A 239 4.58 -4.87 25.95
CA LEU A 239 5.14 -3.63 25.43
C LEU A 239 5.66 -2.74 26.57
N THR A 240 6.93 -2.31 26.47
CA THR A 240 7.56 -1.39 27.42
C THR A 240 8.26 -0.24 26.68
N PRO A 241 8.52 0.91 27.34
CA PRO A 241 9.27 2.00 26.75
C PRO A 241 10.66 1.58 26.21
N GLU A 242 11.32 0.65 26.90
CA GLU A 242 12.64 0.15 26.50
C GLU A 242 12.58 -0.66 25.22
N LEU A 243 11.54 -1.48 25.03
CA LEU A 243 11.30 -2.22 23.77
C LEU A 243 10.98 -1.27 22.62
N ILE A 244 10.19 -0.23 22.88
CA ILE A 244 9.90 0.80 21.88
C ILE A 244 11.21 1.47 21.43
N ALA A 245 12.07 1.85 22.37
CA ALA A 245 13.38 2.45 22.06
C ALA A 245 14.29 1.51 21.25
N GLN A 246 14.28 0.21 21.56
CA GLN A 246 15.03 -0.80 20.79
C GLN A 246 14.54 -0.92 19.35
N VAL A 247 13.22 -1.00 19.14
CA VAL A 247 12.62 -1.05 17.79
C VAL A 247 12.90 0.24 17.03
N ALA A 248 12.76 1.40 17.67
CA ALA A 248 13.09 2.69 17.05
C ALA A 248 14.54 2.76 16.59
N LYS A 249 15.48 2.20 17.38
CA LYS A 249 16.90 2.10 17.00
C LYS A 249 17.11 1.16 15.81
N ALA A 250 16.44 0.01 15.77
CA ALA A 250 16.50 -0.91 14.64
C ALA A 250 15.92 -0.27 13.37
N ALA A 251 14.74 0.34 13.46
CA ALA A 251 14.13 1.10 12.37
C ALA A 251 15.06 2.21 11.85
N ALA A 252 15.77 2.85 12.78
CA ALA A 252 16.78 3.85 12.48
C ALA A 252 17.94 3.29 11.66
N ALA A 253 18.41 2.11 11.98
CA ALA A 253 19.54 1.48 11.29
C ALA A 253 19.17 1.04 9.86
N ASP A 254 17.92 0.60 9.66
CA ASP A 254 17.42 0.15 8.34
C ASP A 254 17.15 1.31 7.38
N ALA A 255 16.84 2.49 7.89
CA ALA A 255 16.53 3.65 7.07
C ALA A 255 17.75 4.14 6.27
N LYS A 256 17.56 4.34 4.96
CA LYS A 256 18.59 4.82 4.01
C LYS A 256 18.07 6.02 3.21
N PRO A 257 17.76 7.14 3.87
CA PRO A 257 17.19 8.30 3.21
C PRO A 257 18.14 8.94 2.21
N LYS A 258 17.57 9.45 1.13
CA LYS A 258 18.26 10.29 0.15
C LYS A 258 17.67 11.69 0.17
N SER A 259 18.54 12.70 -0.08
CA SER A 259 18.09 14.08 -0.24
C SER A 259 17.23 14.24 -1.49
N ASP A 260 16.10 14.93 -1.37
CA ASP A 260 15.22 15.31 -2.47
C ASP A 260 14.57 16.68 -2.19
N HIS A 261 13.58 17.07 -3.02
CA HIS A 261 12.86 18.34 -2.87
C HIS A 261 12.00 18.43 -1.60
N ARG A 262 11.80 17.34 -0.85
CA ARG A 262 11.06 17.30 0.43
C ARG A 262 11.94 17.46 1.64
N GLY A 263 13.23 17.17 1.52
CA GLY A 263 14.19 17.34 2.62
C GLY A 263 15.53 16.69 2.34
N SER A 264 16.53 17.12 3.11
CA SER A 264 17.84 16.47 3.10
C SER A 264 17.77 15.06 3.69
N ALA A 265 18.74 14.20 3.36
CA ALA A 265 18.87 12.88 3.98
C ALA A 265 18.95 12.99 5.51
N GLU A 266 19.69 13.96 6.02
CA GLU A 266 19.81 14.25 7.45
C GLU A 266 18.46 14.63 8.08
N TYR A 267 17.70 15.53 7.44
CA TYR A 267 16.36 15.92 7.91
C TYR A 267 15.42 14.73 7.97
N LYS A 268 15.40 13.90 6.93
CA LYS A 268 14.60 12.68 6.92
C LYS A 268 15.02 11.69 7.98
N GLN A 269 16.30 11.66 8.30
CA GLN A 269 16.86 10.84 9.37
C GLN A 269 16.45 11.32 10.76
N ILE A 270 16.32 12.62 10.97
CA ILE A 270 15.77 13.25 12.18
C ILE A 270 14.26 13.05 12.24
N GLY A 271 13.57 13.29 11.12
CA GLY A 271 12.10 13.17 11.01
C GLY A 271 11.57 11.80 11.45
N ARG A 272 12.27 10.71 11.12
CA ARG A 272 11.91 9.37 11.59
C ARG A 272 11.96 9.18 13.11
N ALA A 273 12.83 9.93 13.80
CA ALA A 273 12.91 9.87 15.27
C ALA A 273 11.69 10.52 15.94
N HIS A 274 10.94 11.34 15.18
CA HIS A 274 9.72 12.00 15.64
C HIS A 274 8.45 11.17 15.32
N VAL A 275 8.52 10.27 14.35
CA VAL A 275 7.43 9.35 14.01
C VAL A 275 7.66 7.95 14.56
#